data_9121b22084f8694f13274fd5ffe59a66
#
_entry.id   9121b22084f8694f13274fd5ffe59a66
#
_cell.length_a   1.000
_cell.length_b   1.000
_cell.length_c   1.000
_cell.angle_alpha   90.00
_cell.angle_beta   90.00
_cell.angle_gamma   90.00
#
_symmetry.space_group_name_H-M   'P 1'
#
loop_
_entity.id
_entity.type
_entity.pdbx_description
1 polymer ?
#
loop_
_entity_poly.entity_id
_entity_poly.type
_entity_poly.pdbx_seq_one_letter_code
_entity_poly.pdbx_strand_id
1 'polypeptide(L)'
;KVKEGFMFDKVLIANRGEVAVRVIRACRDMGIKTVAVYSTADADALHVQLADEAYCIGGPRLAESYLNDDAVLTCAVKSGAKAIHPGYGFFSEKASFVRDCDKYGLAFVGPSAKVIDSMGDKDAARRTAAAAGVPIVPGCDLLKSPEEATAEAERIGCPVLIKARAGGGGRGIRKVERVEDAAKAFIEARAEGEAVFGDGECYMEKFVAPAHHVE
;
A
#
# COMPACT_ATOMS: atom_id res chain seq x y z
N LYS A 1 -23.60 12.33 -15.03
CA LYS A 1 -23.09 12.81 -16.35
C LYS A 1 -21.57 12.80 -16.22
N VAL A 2 -20.91 11.79 -16.78
CA VAL A 2 -19.46 11.78 -17.00
C VAL A 2 -19.18 12.93 -17.96
N LYS A 3 -18.28 13.86 -17.58
CA LYS A 3 -17.85 14.92 -18.48
C LYS A 3 -17.20 14.25 -19.70
N GLU A 4 -17.80 14.42 -20.87
CA GLU A 4 -17.15 14.14 -22.16
C GLU A 4 -15.84 14.96 -22.17
N GLY A 5 -14.67 14.29 -22.17
CA GLY A 5 -13.40 14.97 -22.36
C GLY A 5 -12.17 14.37 -21.66
N PHE A 6 -12.28 13.30 -20.88
CA PHE A 6 -11.12 12.64 -20.26
C PHE A 6 -11.17 11.13 -20.45
N MET A 7 -11.06 10.67 -21.68
CA MET A 7 -10.79 9.26 -21.93
C MET A 7 -9.35 9.14 -22.45
N PHE A 8 -8.52 8.39 -21.75
CA PHE A 8 -7.19 8.05 -22.22
C PHE A 8 -7.33 7.08 -23.40
N ASP A 9 -6.59 7.31 -24.45
CA ASP A 9 -6.56 6.42 -25.62
C ASP A 9 -5.60 5.23 -25.41
N LYS A 10 -4.62 5.38 -24.51
CA LYS A 10 -3.65 4.35 -24.18
C LYS A 10 -3.21 4.41 -22.72
N VAL A 11 -3.19 3.26 -22.04
CA VAL A 11 -2.82 3.09 -20.63
C VAL A 11 -1.68 2.07 -20.50
N LEU A 12 -0.61 2.43 -19.79
CA LEU A 12 0.39 1.47 -19.36
C LEU A 12 -0.04 0.83 -18.02
N ILE A 13 0.09 -0.48 -17.93
CA ILE A 13 -0.24 -1.25 -16.73
C ILE A 13 1.05 -1.61 -16.02
N ALA A 14 1.35 -0.88 -14.92
CA ALA A 14 2.57 -1.05 -14.14
C ALA A 14 2.41 -2.16 -13.09
N ASN A 15 2.01 -3.34 -13.56
CA ASN A 15 1.80 -4.52 -12.72
C ASN A 15 1.92 -5.80 -13.57
N ARG A 16 1.74 -6.96 -12.95
CA ARG A 16 1.86 -8.28 -13.56
C ARG A 16 0.72 -9.21 -13.14
N GLY A 17 0.71 -10.41 -13.72
CA GLY A 17 -0.18 -11.50 -13.29
C GLY A 17 -1.67 -11.18 -13.47
N GLU A 18 -2.47 -11.62 -12.51
CA GLU A 18 -3.93 -11.56 -12.60
C GLU A 18 -4.48 -10.13 -12.59
N VAL A 19 -3.88 -9.23 -11.79
CA VAL A 19 -4.33 -7.83 -11.72
C VAL A 19 -4.07 -7.10 -13.04
N ALA A 20 -2.92 -7.36 -13.70
CA ALA A 20 -2.65 -6.81 -15.02
C ALA A 20 -3.66 -7.31 -16.06
N VAL A 21 -3.99 -8.61 -16.05
CA VAL A 21 -5.05 -9.18 -16.90
C VAL A 21 -6.41 -8.53 -16.64
N ARG A 22 -6.74 -8.30 -15.37
CA ARG A 22 -7.99 -7.65 -14.97
C ARG A 22 -8.10 -6.24 -15.56
N VAL A 23 -7.03 -5.45 -15.45
CA VAL A 23 -6.97 -4.09 -15.99
C VAL A 23 -7.01 -4.09 -17.53
N ILE A 24 -6.27 -5.00 -18.19
CA ILE A 24 -6.30 -5.16 -19.65
C ILE A 24 -7.72 -5.41 -20.16
N ARG A 25 -8.45 -6.32 -19.51
CA ARG A 25 -9.84 -6.63 -19.87
C ARG A 25 -10.74 -5.41 -19.73
N ALA A 26 -10.65 -4.70 -18.61
CA ALA A 26 -11.42 -3.48 -18.39
C ALA A 26 -11.12 -2.39 -19.45
N CYS A 27 -9.83 -2.17 -19.76
CA CYS A 27 -9.44 -1.23 -20.82
C CYS A 27 -9.98 -1.64 -22.19
N ARG A 28 -9.95 -2.93 -22.52
CA ARG A 28 -10.50 -3.48 -23.77
C ARG A 28 -11.99 -3.21 -23.87
N ASP A 29 -12.76 -3.44 -22.80
CA ASP A 29 -14.22 -3.19 -22.76
C ASP A 29 -14.54 -1.70 -22.92
N MET A 30 -13.61 -0.82 -22.54
CA MET A 30 -13.71 0.63 -22.70
C MET A 30 -13.14 1.15 -24.02
N GLY A 31 -12.58 0.30 -24.88
CA GLY A 31 -11.92 0.70 -26.13
C GLY A 31 -10.57 1.41 -25.94
N ILE A 32 -9.93 1.24 -24.79
CA ILE A 32 -8.63 1.84 -24.45
C ILE A 32 -7.50 0.86 -24.80
N LYS A 33 -6.48 1.34 -25.51
CA LYS A 33 -5.28 0.56 -25.81
C LYS A 33 -4.44 0.30 -24.55
N THR A 34 -3.80 -0.84 -24.49
CA THR A 34 -3.03 -1.30 -23.32
C THR A 34 -1.58 -1.55 -23.65
N VAL A 35 -0.71 -1.11 -22.73
CA VAL A 35 0.72 -1.40 -22.73
C VAL A 35 1.03 -2.23 -21.49
N ALA A 36 1.44 -3.47 -21.67
CA ALA A 36 1.97 -4.29 -20.57
C ALA A 36 3.47 -4.10 -20.41
N VAL A 37 3.94 -4.17 -19.18
CA VAL A 37 5.37 -4.30 -18.87
C VAL A 37 5.63 -5.68 -18.28
N TYR A 38 6.82 -6.23 -18.51
CA TYR A 38 7.19 -7.53 -17.97
C TYR A 38 8.68 -7.65 -17.69
N SER A 39 9.02 -8.47 -16.70
CA SER A 39 10.40 -8.92 -16.47
C SER A 39 10.74 -10.10 -17.40
N THR A 40 12.03 -10.38 -17.58
CA THR A 40 12.45 -11.54 -18.40
C THR A 40 11.85 -12.86 -17.94
N ALA A 41 11.48 -13.00 -16.66
CA ALA A 41 10.85 -14.19 -16.11
C ALA A 41 9.36 -14.32 -16.48
N ASP A 42 8.72 -13.24 -16.88
CA ASP A 42 7.29 -13.19 -17.17
C ASP A 42 6.98 -13.05 -18.67
N ALA A 43 7.96 -13.30 -19.54
CA ALA A 43 7.83 -13.10 -20.99
C ALA A 43 6.63 -13.85 -21.62
N ASP A 44 6.32 -15.03 -21.11
CA ASP A 44 5.22 -15.88 -21.58
C ASP A 44 3.93 -15.72 -20.76
N ALA A 45 3.89 -14.74 -19.83
CA ALA A 45 2.74 -14.55 -18.96
C ALA A 45 1.51 -14.06 -19.72
N LEU A 46 0.32 -14.41 -19.22
CA LEU A 46 -0.96 -14.12 -19.89
C LEU A 46 -1.20 -12.63 -20.12
N HIS A 47 -0.77 -11.75 -19.20
CA HIS A 47 -0.93 -10.30 -19.36
C HIS A 47 -0.11 -9.75 -20.54
N VAL A 48 1.07 -10.35 -20.82
CA VAL A 48 1.91 -10.01 -21.97
C VAL A 48 1.21 -10.36 -23.27
N GLN A 49 0.59 -11.54 -23.32
CA GLN A 49 -0.12 -12.05 -24.51
C GLN A 49 -1.41 -11.28 -24.79
N LEU A 50 -2.08 -10.75 -23.78
CA LEU A 50 -3.39 -10.10 -23.90
C LEU A 50 -3.33 -8.60 -24.17
N ALA A 51 -2.24 -7.93 -23.86
CA ALA A 51 -2.06 -6.50 -24.09
C ALA A 51 -1.91 -6.18 -25.58
N ASP A 52 -2.24 -4.94 -25.97
CA ASP A 52 -2.03 -4.48 -27.37
C ASP A 52 -0.52 -4.33 -27.65
N GLU A 53 0.26 -3.89 -26.67
CA GLU A 53 1.73 -3.78 -26.72
C GLU A 53 2.33 -4.32 -25.42
N ALA A 54 3.52 -4.90 -25.49
CA ALA A 54 4.23 -5.39 -24.32
C ALA A 54 5.73 -5.13 -24.42
N TYR A 55 6.34 -4.69 -23.31
CA TYR A 55 7.75 -4.33 -23.25
C TYR A 55 8.44 -4.98 -22.08
N CYS A 56 9.59 -5.59 -22.34
CA CYS A 56 10.49 -6.05 -21.30
C CYS A 56 11.18 -4.86 -20.63
N ILE A 57 11.02 -4.74 -19.31
CA ILE A 57 11.53 -3.63 -18.51
C ILE A 57 12.74 -4.01 -17.64
N GLY A 58 13.21 -5.26 -17.71
CA GLY A 58 14.42 -5.66 -16.98
C GLY A 58 14.44 -7.13 -16.56
N GLY A 59 15.36 -7.45 -15.65
CA GLY A 59 15.60 -8.77 -15.10
C GLY A 59 14.50 -9.27 -14.18
N PRO A 60 14.64 -10.52 -13.66
CA PRO A 60 13.58 -11.17 -12.89
C PRO A 60 13.38 -10.56 -11.49
N ARG A 61 14.36 -9.81 -10.97
CA ARG A 61 14.24 -9.17 -9.65
C ARG A 61 13.32 -7.95 -9.74
N LEU A 62 12.49 -7.74 -8.73
CA LEU A 62 11.56 -6.60 -8.70
C LEU A 62 12.26 -5.24 -8.86
N ALA A 63 13.40 -5.05 -8.19
CA ALA A 63 14.18 -3.82 -8.28
C ALA A 63 14.77 -3.56 -9.68
N GLU A 64 14.93 -4.60 -10.49
CA GLU A 64 15.43 -4.52 -11.86
C GLU A 64 14.32 -4.27 -12.89
N SER A 65 13.06 -4.42 -12.50
CA SER A 65 11.90 -4.39 -13.38
C SER A 65 10.70 -3.63 -12.78
N TYR A 66 9.80 -4.33 -12.10
CA TYR A 66 8.51 -3.80 -11.63
C TYR A 66 8.60 -2.71 -10.55
N LEU A 67 9.73 -2.58 -9.86
CA LEU A 67 10.02 -1.51 -8.91
C LEU A 67 11.10 -0.55 -9.42
N ASN A 68 11.42 -0.60 -10.72
CA ASN A 68 12.32 0.33 -11.38
C ASN A 68 11.49 1.46 -12.01
N ASP A 69 11.42 2.59 -11.30
CA ASP A 69 10.66 3.78 -11.70
C ASP A 69 11.03 4.25 -13.10
N ASP A 70 12.33 4.38 -13.36
CA ASP A 70 12.84 4.91 -14.63
C ASP A 70 12.49 4.01 -15.81
N ALA A 71 12.54 2.69 -15.62
CA ALA A 71 12.20 1.73 -16.67
C ALA A 71 10.72 1.82 -17.02
N VAL A 72 9.84 1.89 -16.01
CA VAL A 72 8.38 1.97 -16.22
C VAL A 72 7.99 3.32 -16.83
N LEU A 73 8.50 4.44 -16.30
CA LEU A 73 8.24 5.79 -16.83
C LEU A 73 8.74 5.95 -18.27
N THR A 74 9.96 5.46 -18.53
CA THR A 74 10.53 5.47 -19.89
C THR A 74 9.66 4.68 -20.86
N CYS A 75 9.18 3.49 -20.44
CA CYS A 75 8.28 2.68 -21.24
C CYS A 75 6.95 3.42 -21.52
N ALA A 76 6.36 4.07 -20.50
CA ALA A 76 5.12 4.82 -20.67
C ALA A 76 5.26 5.97 -21.68
N VAL A 77 6.34 6.75 -21.56
CA VAL A 77 6.61 7.87 -22.47
C VAL A 77 6.88 7.36 -23.89
N LYS A 78 7.73 6.35 -24.05
CA LYS A 78 8.09 5.81 -25.39
C LYS A 78 6.93 5.12 -26.10
N SER A 79 6.07 4.43 -25.37
CA SER A 79 4.87 3.80 -25.93
C SER A 79 3.75 4.81 -26.28
N GLY A 80 3.87 6.05 -25.81
CA GLY A 80 2.86 7.10 -25.98
C GLY A 80 1.64 6.91 -25.08
N ALA A 81 1.76 6.11 -24.00
CA ALA A 81 0.71 6.00 -22.99
C ALA A 81 0.41 7.37 -22.37
N LYS A 82 -0.86 7.62 -22.05
CA LYS A 82 -1.32 8.86 -21.41
C LYS A 82 -1.59 8.70 -19.93
N ALA A 83 -1.71 7.46 -19.49
CA ALA A 83 -1.92 7.13 -18.08
C ALA A 83 -1.16 5.87 -17.69
N ILE A 84 -0.90 5.74 -16.38
CA ILE A 84 -0.33 4.54 -15.77
C ILE A 84 -1.33 4.01 -14.75
N HIS A 85 -1.70 2.73 -14.88
CA HIS A 85 -2.49 2.00 -13.90
C HIS A 85 -1.56 1.11 -13.07
N PRO A 86 -1.37 1.37 -11.78
CA PRO A 86 -0.44 0.61 -10.96
C PRO A 86 -0.97 -0.76 -10.52
N GLY A 87 -2.27 -1.02 -10.64
CA GLY A 87 -2.91 -2.15 -9.98
C GLY A 87 -2.93 -1.97 -8.46
N TYR A 88 -2.59 -3.01 -7.73
CA TYR A 88 -2.32 -2.98 -6.28
C TYR A 88 -0.89 -3.44 -5.99
N GLY A 89 -0.33 -3.08 -4.81
CA GLY A 89 1.07 -3.27 -4.51
C GLY A 89 1.99 -2.44 -5.42
N PHE A 90 3.26 -2.74 -5.48
CA PHE A 90 4.27 -2.04 -6.28
C PHE A 90 4.17 -0.50 -6.15
N PHE A 91 3.82 0.19 -7.22
CA PHE A 91 3.72 1.65 -7.25
C PHE A 91 2.41 2.21 -6.71
N SER A 92 1.42 1.38 -6.40
CA SER A 92 0.10 1.86 -5.97
C SER A 92 0.14 2.65 -4.65
N GLU A 93 1.15 2.40 -3.82
CA GLU A 93 1.35 3.07 -2.52
C GLU A 93 2.59 3.97 -2.49
N LYS A 94 3.19 4.25 -3.66
CA LYS A 94 4.43 5.02 -3.77
C LYS A 94 4.17 6.45 -4.24
N ALA A 95 4.00 7.38 -3.30
CA ALA A 95 3.71 8.78 -3.60
C ALA A 95 4.78 9.47 -4.46
N SER A 96 6.06 9.08 -4.33
CA SER A 96 7.13 9.61 -5.20
C SER A 96 6.90 9.25 -6.67
N PHE A 97 6.45 8.03 -6.96
CA PHE A 97 6.14 7.62 -8.32
C PHE A 97 4.98 8.41 -8.94
N VAL A 98 3.95 8.76 -8.14
CA VAL A 98 2.87 9.64 -8.61
C VAL A 98 3.40 11.01 -8.98
N ARG A 99 4.26 11.60 -8.14
CA ARG A 99 4.92 12.89 -8.46
C ARG A 99 5.77 12.81 -9.72
N ASP A 100 6.40 11.68 -9.97
CA ASP A 100 7.18 11.49 -11.19
C ASP A 100 6.27 11.32 -12.42
N CYS A 101 5.14 10.63 -12.31
CA CYS A 101 4.12 10.62 -13.37
C CYS A 101 3.69 12.04 -13.76
N ASP A 102 3.40 12.89 -12.78
CA ASP A 102 3.01 14.29 -13.01
C ASP A 102 4.08 15.07 -13.79
N LYS A 103 5.37 14.88 -13.48
CA LYS A 103 6.49 15.52 -14.20
C LYS A 103 6.53 15.16 -15.69
N TYR A 104 6.14 13.94 -16.03
CA TYR A 104 6.10 13.44 -17.40
C TYR A 104 4.75 13.65 -18.11
N GLY A 105 3.80 14.33 -17.45
CA GLY A 105 2.45 14.54 -17.99
C GLY A 105 1.64 13.26 -18.12
N LEU A 106 1.93 12.26 -17.31
CA LEU A 106 1.24 10.97 -17.26
C LEU A 106 0.20 10.99 -16.14
N ALA A 107 -1.04 10.68 -16.44
CA ALA A 107 -2.07 10.54 -15.42
C ALA A 107 -1.83 9.24 -14.62
N PHE A 108 -1.74 9.35 -13.31
CA PHE A 108 -1.72 8.18 -12.44
C PHE A 108 -3.16 7.75 -12.12
N VAL A 109 -3.51 6.50 -12.42
CA VAL A 109 -4.84 5.96 -12.13
C VAL A 109 -4.87 5.50 -10.67
N GLY A 110 -5.18 6.43 -9.79
CA GLY A 110 -5.17 6.24 -8.35
C GLY A 110 -5.29 7.56 -7.58
N PRO A 111 -5.08 7.53 -6.26
CA PRO A 111 -5.10 8.73 -5.43
C PRO A 111 -3.93 9.67 -5.77
N SER A 112 -4.04 10.94 -5.38
CA SER A 112 -2.94 11.89 -5.48
C SER A 112 -1.78 11.50 -4.55
N ALA A 113 -0.56 11.95 -4.86
CA ALA A 113 0.61 11.73 -4.02
C ALA A 113 0.38 12.17 -2.57
N LYS A 114 -0.31 13.31 -2.35
CA LYS A 114 -0.67 13.81 -1.01
C LYS A 114 -1.56 12.81 -0.25
N VAL A 115 -2.53 12.20 -0.92
CA VAL A 115 -3.41 11.21 -0.29
C VAL A 115 -2.64 9.95 0.06
N ILE A 116 -1.79 9.46 -0.84
CA ILE A 116 -0.94 8.28 -0.59
C ILE A 116 -0.01 8.52 0.60
N ASP A 117 0.67 9.68 0.65
CA ASP A 117 1.54 10.04 1.79
C ASP A 117 0.75 10.06 3.11
N SER A 118 -0.44 10.68 3.13
CA SER A 118 -1.25 10.82 4.36
C SER A 118 -1.87 9.49 4.81
N MET A 119 -2.20 8.59 3.88
CA MET A 119 -2.82 7.30 4.21
C MET A 119 -1.77 6.20 4.46
N GLY A 120 -0.54 6.40 4.00
CA GLY A 120 0.60 5.51 4.28
C GLY A 120 1.09 5.61 5.73
N ASP A 121 0.88 6.74 6.39
CA ASP A 121 1.12 6.92 7.83
C ASP A 121 -0.13 6.46 8.61
N LYS A 122 0.00 5.38 9.38
CA LYS A 122 -1.12 4.77 10.12
C LYS A 122 -1.78 5.75 11.11
N ASP A 123 -0.99 6.60 11.77
CA ASP A 123 -1.51 7.57 12.72
C ASP A 123 -2.24 8.71 12.01
N ALA A 124 -1.68 9.22 10.92
CA ALA A 124 -2.32 10.23 10.09
C ALA A 124 -3.62 9.71 9.47
N ALA A 125 -3.62 8.45 8.99
CA ALA A 125 -4.81 7.79 8.44
C ALA A 125 -5.91 7.66 9.50
N ARG A 126 -5.58 7.21 10.72
CA ARG A 126 -6.53 7.12 11.84
C ARG A 126 -7.13 8.47 12.21
N ARG A 127 -6.28 9.50 12.38
CA ARG A 127 -6.77 10.86 12.68
C ARG A 127 -7.68 11.40 11.59
N THR A 128 -7.32 11.17 10.33
CA THR A 128 -8.13 11.59 9.17
C THR A 128 -9.48 10.89 9.16
N ALA A 129 -9.50 9.58 9.37
CA ALA A 129 -10.73 8.78 9.44
C ALA A 129 -11.63 9.24 10.61
N ALA A 130 -11.05 9.44 11.80
CA ALA A 130 -11.79 9.92 12.97
C ALA A 130 -12.39 11.32 12.73
N ALA A 131 -11.63 12.25 12.17
CA ALA A 131 -12.09 13.58 11.82
C ALA A 131 -13.23 13.57 10.78
N ALA A 132 -13.26 12.58 9.91
CA ALA A 132 -14.33 12.35 8.94
C ALA A 132 -15.55 11.61 9.52
N GLY A 133 -15.55 11.27 10.82
CA GLY A 133 -16.63 10.51 11.46
C GLY A 133 -16.67 9.03 11.11
N VAL A 134 -15.60 8.49 10.51
CA VAL A 134 -15.48 7.06 10.23
C VAL A 134 -15.17 6.32 11.54
N PRO A 135 -15.91 5.26 11.88
CA PRO A 135 -15.60 4.44 13.05
C PRO A 135 -14.17 3.87 12.95
N ILE A 136 -13.38 4.11 13.98
CA ILE A 136 -12.04 3.56 14.11
C ILE A 136 -11.96 2.58 15.27
N VAL A 137 -11.02 1.63 15.19
CA VAL A 137 -10.74 0.72 16.31
C VAL A 137 -10.22 1.57 17.49
N PRO A 138 -10.81 1.42 18.72
CA PRO A 138 -10.30 2.12 19.89
C PRO A 138 -8.81 1.82 20.12
N GLY A 139 -8.05 2.84 20.45
CA GLY A 139 -6.61 2.69 20.63
C GLY A 139 -6.00 3.94 21.26
N CYS A 140 -4.68 3.95 21.32
CA CYS A 140 -3.90 5.11 21.74
C CYS A 140 -2.84 5.47 20.70
N ASP A 141 -2.24 6.64 20.88
CA ASP A 141 -1.04 7.06 20.17
C ASP A 141 0.19 6.28 20.66
N LEU A 142 1.39 6.73 20.30
CA LEU A 142 2.64 6.09 20.69
C LEU A 142 2.80 6.00 22.22
N LEU A 143 3.00 4.80 22.69
CA LEU A 143 3.27 4.51 24.10
C LEU A 143 4.70 4.91 24.49
N LYS A 144 4.85 5.60 25.60
CA LYS A 144 6.15 6.14 26.06
C LYS A 144 6.80 5.25 27.13
N SER A 145 5.98 4.52 27.91
CA SER A 145 6.47 3.71 29.01
C SER A 145 5.61 2.46 29.26
N PRO A 146 6.15 1.47 30.00
CA PRO A 146 5.38 0.30 30.43
C PRO A 146 4.15 0.66 31.30
N GLU A 147 4.27 1.71 32.12
CA GLU A 147 3.18 2.20 32.98
C GLU A 147 2.05 2.79 32.13
N GLU A 148 2.39 3.56 31.09
CA GLU A 148 1.42 4.07 30.15
C GLU A 148 0.73 2.93 29.37
N ALA A 149 1.46 1.88 28.99
CA ALA A 149 0.88 0.70 28.36
C ALA A 149 -0.16 0.00 29.26
N THR A 150 0.11 -0.06 30.56
CA THR A 150 -0.84 -0.62 31.55
C THR A 150 -2.09 0.26 31.66
N ALA A 151 -1.90 1.57 31.81
CA ALA A 151 -3.01 2.52 31.91
C ALA A 151 -3.91 2.54 30.66
N GLU A 152 -3.29 2.49 29.47
CA GLU A 152 -4.02 2.44 28.20
C GLU A 152 -4.75 1.10 28.00
N ALA A 153 -4.16 -0.02 28.42
CA ALA A 153 -4.83 -1.33 28.40
C ALA A 153 -6.06 -1.34 29.29
N GLU A 154 -5.99 -0.69 30.46
CA GLU A 154 -7.13 -0.53 31.35
C GLU A 154 -8.21 0.37 30.73
N ARG A 155 -7.85 1.51 30.18
CA ARG A 155 -8.76 2.46 29.53
C ARG A 155 -9.49 1.86 28.32
N ILE A 156 -8.75 1.15 27.44
CA ILE A 156 -9.30 0.55 26.22
C ILE A 156 -10.10 -0.72 26.55
N GLY A 157 -9.70 -1.41 27.63
CA GLY A 157 -10.24 -2.70 28.05
C GLY A 157 -9.63 -3.88 27.26
N CYS A 158 -9.08 -4.86 27.97
CA CYS A 158 -8.55 -6.07 27.34
C CYS A 158 -9.64 -6.93 26.67
N PRO A 159 -9.31 -7.74 25.66
CA PRO A 159 -7.98 -7.90 25.09
C PRO A 159 -7.58 -6.73 24.17
N VAL A 160 -6.27 -6.43 24.11
CA VAL A 160 -5.68 -5.39 23.25
C VAL A 160 -4.48 -5.95 22.47
N LEU A 161 -4.08 -5.23 21.41
CA LEU A 161 -2.86 -5.49 20.65
C LEU A 161 -1.87 -4.35 20.86
N ILE A 162 -0.64 -4.65 21.24
CA ILE A 162 0.49 -3.73 21.17
C ILE A 162 1.24 -4.01 19.88
N LYS A 163 1.48 -2.95 19.08
CA LYS A 163 2.08 -3.05 17.76
C LYS A 163 3.26 -2.11 17.61
N ALA A 164 4.38 -2.62 17.09
CA ALA A 164 5.47 -1.74 16.65
C ALA A 164 5.01 -0.87 15.48
N ARG A 165 5.32 0.43 15.49
CA ARG A 165 4.95 1.40 14.45
C ARG A 165 5.42 0.96 13.07
N ALA A 166 6.68 0.57 12.95
CA ALA A 166 7.29 0.07 11.72
C ALA A 166 6.95 -1.40 11.44
N GLY A 167 6.14 -2.06 12.28
CA GLY A 167 5.82 -3.47 12.17
C GLY A 167 4.95 -3.81 10.96
N GLY A 168 5.25 -4.97 10.36
CA GLY A 168 4.50 -5.52 9.23
C GLY A 168 4.65 -7.05 9.17
N GLY A 169 3.75 -7.72 8.40
CA GLY A 169 3.82 -9.17 8.23
C GLY A 169 3.65 -9.97 9.53
N GLY A 170 2.94 -9.43 10.52
CA GLY A 170 2.69 -10.10 11.80
C GLY A 170 3.82 -10.00 12.82
N ARG A 171 4.92 -9.28 12.51
CA ARG A 171 6.04 -9.05 13.43
C ARG A 171 5.84 -7.76 14.24
N GLY A 172 6.37 -7.75 15.48
CA GLY A 172 6.22 -6.61 16.38
C GLY A 172 4.78 -6.45 16.90
N ILE A 173 4.00 -7.55 16.98
CA ILE A 173 2.62 -7.55 17.48
C ILE A 173 2.55 -8.46 18.71
N ARG A 174 1.97 -7.95 19.80
CA ARG A 174 1.68 -8.71 21.01
C ARG A 174 0.22 -8.57 21.40
N LYS A 175 -0.46 -9.69 21.56
CA LYS A 175 -1.81 -9.73 22.14
C LYS A 175 -1.71 -9.75 23.65
N VAL A 176 -2.46 -8.87 24.30
CA VAL A 176 -2.54 -8.72 25.74
C VAL A 176 -3.97 -9.08 26.18
N GLU A 177 -4.10 -10.17 26.90
CA GLU A 177 -5.39 -10.67 27.40
C GLU A 177 -5.79 -10.01 28.71
N ARG A 178 -4.82 -9.60 29.53
CA ARG A 178 -5.01 -9.05 30.87
C ARG A 178 -4.14 -7.82 31.07
N VAL A 179 -4.66 -6.82 31.78
CA VAL A 179 -4.00 -5.53 32.01
C VAL A 179 -2.61 -5.68 32.60
N GLU A 180 -2.44 -6.63 33.55
CA GLU A 180 -1.15 -6.86 34.22
C GLU A 180 -0.03 -7.35 33.27
N ASP A 181 -0.38 -7.87 32.11
CA ASP A 181 0.59 -8.34 31.12
C ASP A 181 1.04 -7.20 30.16
N ALA A 182 0.39 -6.04 30.18
CA ALA A 182 0.60 -4.97 29.21
C ALA A 182 2.02 -4.38 29.25
N ALA A 183 2.54 -4.13 30.43
CA ALA A 183 3.89 -3.60 30.63
C ALA A 183 4.96 -4.51 30.00
N LYS A 184 4.86 -5.82 30.28
CA LYS A 184 5.79 -6.83 29.74
C LYS A 184 5.68 -6.91 28.22
N ALA A 185 4.47 -6.98 27.68
CA ALA A 185 4.20 -7.05 26.25
C ALA A 185 4.72 -5.81 25.50
N PHE A 186 4.64 -4.63 26.11
CA PHE A 186 5.21 -3.41 25.56
C PHE A 186 6.72 -3.49 25.43
N ILE A 187 7.43 -3.93 26.49
CA ILE A 187 8.89 -4.08 26.48
C ILE A 187 9.32 -5.05 25.39
N GLU A 188 8.63 -6.18 25.26
CA GLU A 188 8.94 -7.20 24.25
C GLU A 188 8.66 -6.69 22.82
N ALA A 189 7.53 -6.03 22.58
CA ALA A 189 7.19 -5.47 21.27
C ALA A 189 8.17 -4.38 20.83
N ARG A 190 8.57 -3.51 21.79
CA ARG A 190 9.56 -2.46 21.57
C ARG A 190 10.94 -3.04 21.20
N ALA A 191 11.41 -4.02 21.95
CA ALA A 191 12.71 -4.67 21.69
C ALA A 191 12.72 -5.37 20.31
N GLU A 192 11.64 -6.05 19.95
CA GLU A 192 11.50 -6.68 18.62
C GLU A 192 11.44 -5.63 17.50
N GLY A 193 10.68 -4.55 17.69
CA GLY A 193 10.58 -3.44 16.75
C GLY A 193 11.95 -2.81 16.47
N GLU A 194 12.70 -2.51 17.51
CA GLU A 194 14.06 -1.98 17.42
C GLU A 194 15.00 -2.94 16.68
N ALA A 195 14.97 -4.22 17.05
CA ALA A 195 15.88 -5.22 16.48
C ALA A 195 15.59 -5.54 15.01
N VAL A 196 14.31 -5.55 14.60
CA VAL A 196 13.89 -6.00 13.27
C VAL A 196 13.75 -4.83 12.29
N PHE A 197 13.28 -3.68 12.77
CA PHE A 197 12.91 -2.53 11.93
C PHE A 197 13.75 -1.28 12.20
N GLY A 198 14.59 -1.28 13.26
CA GLY A 198 15.33 -0.09 13.69
C GLY A 198 14.43 0.99 14.32
N ASP A 199 13.23 0.62 14.75
CA ASP A 199 12.24 1.52 15.35
C ASP A 199 11.46 0.78 16.44
N GLY A 200 11.71 1.17 17.68
CA GLY A 200 11.06 0.61 18.87
C GLY A 200 9.77 1.31 19.29
N GLU A 201 9.26 2.28 18.52
CA GLU A 201 8.00 2.95 18.86
C GLU A 201 6.81 1.99 18.71
N CYS A 202 5.96 1.96 19.74
CA CYS A 202 4.79 1.09 19.80
C CYS A 202 3.51 1.88 20.10
N TYR A 203 2.40 1.39 19.61
CA TYR A 203 1.05 1.89 19.90
C TYR A 203 0.14 0.72 20.30
N MET A 204 -1.05 1.02 20.82
CA MET A 204 -2.01 0.01 21.26
C MET A 204 -3.36 0.19 20.58
N GLU A 205 -4.01 -0.94 20.27
CA GLU A 205 -5.36 -0.99 19.72
C GLU A 205 -6.18 -2.06 20.41
N LYS A 206 -7.50 -1.87 20.47
CA LYS A 206 -8.45 -2.91 20.89
C LYS A 206 -8.33 -4.13 19.98
N PHE A 207 -8.24 -5.31 20.56
CA PHE A 207 -8.41 -6.55 19.81
C PHE A 207 -9.89 -6.77 19.54
N VAL A 208 -10.27 -6.72 18.27
CA VAL A 208 -11.67 -6.93 17.84
C VAL A 208 -11.85 -8.37 17.37
N ALA A 209 -12.76 -9.07 18.03
CA ALA A 209 -13.15 -10.44 17.66
C ALA A 209 -14.61 -10.70 18.05
N PRO A 210 -15.40 -11.47 17.23
CA PRO A 210 -15.01 -11.96 15.90
C PRO A 210 -14.92 -10.84 14.86
N ALA A 211 -14.07 -11.02 13.86
CA ALA A 211 -13.92 -10.07 12.77
C ALA A 211 -13.84 -10.81 11.43
N HIS A 212 -14.36 -10.19 10.37
CA HIS A 212 -14.14 -10.62 9.00
C HIS A 212 -13.21 -9.64 8.33
N HIS A 213 -12.19 -10.17 7.63
CA HIS A 213 -11.35 -9.37 6.77
C HIS A 213 -12.09 -9.11 5.46
N VAL A 214 -12.22 -7.84 5.09
CA VAL A 214 -12.84 -7.40 3.84
C VAL A 214 -11.89 -6.41 3.17
N GLU A 215 -11.55 -6.66 1.91
CA GLU A 215 -10.73 -5.83 1.05
C GLU A 215 -11.51 -5.38 -0.20
#